data_6374339f97ca4189f9f256ebc7b40446
#
_entry.id   6374339f97ca4189f9f256ebc7b40446
#
_cell.length_a   1.000
_cell.length_b   1.000
_cell.length_c   1.000
_cell.angle_alpha   90.00
_cell.angle_beta   90.00
_cell.angle_gamma   90.00
#
_symmetry.space_group_name_H-M   'P 1'
#
loop_
_entity.id
_entity.type
_entity.pdbx_description
1 polymer ?
#
loop_
_entity_poly.entity_id
_entity_poly.type
_entity_poly.pdbx_seq_one_letter_code
_entity_poly.pdbx_strand_id
1 'polypeptide(L)'
;MASFFLASSKSEEGWMSLVEQHALLPDDIDKGSIGMVTRHLLDDGWDDDERLFVASRIVRAEGDLEISKFIQFSDNAISEAVEALVNKKTIVTDVRMVQVGISEALLKTVGVSTVCKINTNEVADRAKMDKTTRSIANIRELQSFLNDAIVCVGNAPTALLEILDMVRSGNVHPAMIVGMPVGFIACAESKYELTQTDVEYITVTGNRGGSSAAAATINALVLLALDKIKGKE
;
A
#
# COMPACT_ATOMS: atom_id res chain seq x y z
N MET A 1 4.38 -18.34 23.27
CA MET A 1 5.31 -19.30 22.62
C MET A 1 4.60 -20.64 22.51
N ALA A 2 3.94 -20.89 21.39
CA ALA A 2 3.33 -22.20 21.10
C ALA A 2 4.27 -22.91 20.13
N SER A 3 4.98 -23.89 20.67
CA SER A 3 5.85 -24.81 19.94
C SER A 3 4.98 -25.78 19.15
N PHE A 4 4.89 -25.62 17.84
CA PHE A 4 4.40 -26.67 16.95
C PHE A 4 5.54 -27.67 16.70
N PHE A 5 5.61 -28.69 17.56
CA PHE A 5 6.40 -29.88 17.28
C PHE A 5 5.68 -30.74 16.23
N LEU A 6 6.29 -30.86 15.08
CA LEU A 6 5.94 -31.82 14.05
C LEU A 6 6.12 -33.25 14.61
N ALA A 7 5.03 -33.93 14.91
CA ALA A 7 5.04 -35.36 15.11
C ALA A 7 5.07 -36.04 13.73
N SER A 8 6.19 -36.66 13.38
CA SER A 8 6.26 -37.50 12.19
C SER A 8 5.47 -38.79 12.43
N SER A 9 4.25 -38.86 11.89
CA SER A 9 3.51 -40.12 11.78
C SER A 9 3.97 -40.83 10.51
N LYS A 10 4.79 -41.89 10.65
CA LYS A 10 4.97 -42.91 9.63
C LYS A 10 3.71 -43.77 9.60
N SER A 11 2.82 -43.53 8.65
CA SER A 11 1.81 -44.51 8.25
C SER A 11 2.38 -45.37 7.13
N GLU A 12 1.99 -46.64 7.07
CA GLU A 12 2.42 -47.62 6.04
C GLU A 12 1.90 -47.31 4.62
N GLU A 13 1.20 -46.20 4.44
CA GLU A 13 0.77 -45.66 3.16
C GLU A 13 1.79 -44.56 2.74
N GLY A 14 2.47 -44.82 1.65
CA GLY A 14 3.52 -44.07 0.97
C GLY A 14 3.86 -42.67 1.43
N TRP A 15 5.09 -42.24 1.18
CA TRP A 15 5.59 -40.93 1.47
C TRP A 15 4.72 -39.82 0.79
N MET A 16 3.96 -39.09 1.58
CA MET A 16 3.19 -37.92 1.11
C MET A 16 4.16 -36.74 1.01
N SER A 17 4.18 -36.04 -0.11
CA SER A 17 5.02 -34.86 -0.30
C SER A 17 4.61 -33.75 0.68
N LEU A 18 5.52 -32.81 1.00
CA LEU A 18 5.19 -31.64 1.83
C LEU A 18 4.08 -30.79 1.21
N VAL A 19 4.02 -30.71 -0.11
CA VAL A 19 2.95 -30.02 -0.83
C VAL A 19 1.60 -30.69 -0.55
N GLU A 20 1.52 -32.01 -0.66
CA GLU A 20 0.27 -32.76 -0.38
C GLU A 20 -0.17 -32.63 1.09
N GLN A 21 0.82 -32.58 2.03
CA GLN A 21 0.53 -32.41 3.46
C GLN A 21 -0.04 -31.02 3.80
N HIS A 22 0.35 -29.99 3.06
CA HIS A 22 0.03 -28.59 3.33
C HIS A 22 -0.74 -27.92 2.21
N ALA A 23 -0.94 -28.58 1.06
CA ALA A 23 -1.61 -28.00 -0.09
C ALA A 23 -3.11 -27.80 0.18
N LEU A 24 -3.50 -26.55 0.22
CA LEU A 24 -4.87 -26.12 0.10
C LEU A 24 -5.11 -25.62 -1.33
N LEU A 25 -6.34 -25.61 -1.78
CA LEU A 25 -6.67 -24.93 -3.03
C LEU A 25 -6.35 -23.45 -2.91
N PRO A 26 -5.88 -22.79 -3.99
CA PRO A 26 -5.49 -21.36 -3.93
C PRO A 26 -6.55 -20.46 -3.32
N ASP A 27 -7.82 -20.66 -3.67
CA ASP A 27 -8.95 -19.91 -3.13
C ASP A 27 -9.16 -20.13 -1.62
N ASP A 28 -8.89 -21.33 -1.12
CA ASP A 28 -9.02 -21.66 0.31
C ASP A 28 -7.89 -21.02 1.12
N ILE A 29 -6.67 -20.98 0.56
CA ILE A 29 -5.54 -20.29 1.19
C ILE A 29 -5.83 -18.79 1.33
N ASP A 30 -6.29 -18.15 0.24
CA ASP A 30 -6.57 -16.72 0.25
C ASP A 30 -7.71 -16.38 1.21
N LYS A 31 -8.85 -17.06 1.08
CA LYS A 31 -10.02 -16.89 1.97
C LYS A 31 -9.69 -17.20 3.42
N GLY A 32 -8.92 -18.27 3.67
CA GLY A 32 -8.49 -18.64 5.01
C GLY A 32 -7.60 -17.56 5.65
N SER A 33 -6.61 -17.07 4.91
CA SER A 33 -5.70 -16.02 5.40
C SER A 33 -6.45 -14.72 5.69
N ILE A 34 -7.27 -14.25 4.76
CA ILE A 34 -8.08 -13.03 4.97
C ILE A 34 -9.07 -13.23 6.11
N GLY A 35 -9.74 -14.39 6.20
CA GLY A 35 -10.68 -14.68 7.28
C GLY A 35 -10.06 -14.68 8.67
N MET A 36 -8.81 -15.19 8.81
CA MET A 36 -8.07 -15.13 10.06
C MET A 36 -7.73 -13.69 10.46
N VAL A 37 -7.21 -12.90 9.51
CA VAL A 37 -6.87 -11.49 9.74
C VAL A 37 -8.11 -10.68 10.09
N THR A 38 -9.20 -10.83 9.31
CA THR A 38 -10.44 -10.08 9.55
C THR A 38 -11.00 -10.37 10.94
N ARG A 39 -11.00 -11.65 11.38
CA ARG A 39 -11.45 -11.99 12.73
C ARG A 39 -10.61 -11.33 13.80
N HIS A 40 -9.28 -11.33 13.65
CA HIS A 40 -8.37 -10.66 14.59
C HIS A 40 -8.66 -9.15 14.67
N LEU A 41 -8.86 -8.50 13.53
CA LEU A 41 -9.17 -7.07 13.49
C LEU A 41 -10.52 -6.75 14.14
N LEU A 42 -11.55 -7.59 13.92
CA LEU A 42 -12.84 -7.44 14.60
C LEU A 42 -12.71 -7.60 16.12
N ASP A 43 -11.91 -8.57 16.58
CA ASP A 43 -11.63 -8.79 18.01
C ASP A 43 -10.86 -7.59 18.61
N ASP A 44 -10.05 -6.89 17.82
CA ASP A 44 -9.34 -5.65 18.20
C ASP A 44 -10.21 -4.38 18.08
N GLY A 45 -11.50 -4.52 17.72
CA GLY A 45 -12.48 -3.42 17.72
C GLY A 45 -12.57 -2.62 16.41
N TRP A 46 -12.12 -3.18 15.30
CA TRP A 46 -12.36 -2.60 13.98
C TRP A 46 -13.83 -2.84 13.56
N ASP A 47 -14.59 -1.78 13.35
CA ASP A 47 -16.03 -1.81 13.06
C ASP A 47 -16.44 -1.15 11.73
N ASP A 48 -15.51 -0.46 11.06
CA ASP A 48 -15.73 0.17 9.75
C ASP A 48 -15.40 -0.83 8.63
N ASP A 49 -16.41 -1.25 7.87
CA ASP A 49 -16.29 -2.30 6.84
C ASP A 49 -15.23 -1.99 5.77
N GLU A 50 -15.13 -0.74 5.29
CA GLU A 50 -14.17 -0.35 4.25
C GLU A 50 -12.75 -0.25 4.84
N ARG A 51 -12.59 0.34 6.02
CA ARG A 51 -11.31 0.41 6.73
C ARG A 51 -10.83 -0.97 7.11
N LEU A 52 -11.71 -1.83 7.63
CA LEU A 52 -11.42 -3.23 7.95
C LEU A 52 -10.96 -4.00 6.69
N PHE A 53 -11.64 -3.81 5.57
CA PHE A 53 -11.28 -4.42 4.30
C PHE A 53 -9.86 -4.02 3.85
N VAL A 54 -9.53 -2.72 3.87
CA VAL A 54 -8.20 -2.23 3.49
C VAL A 54 -7.14 -2.69 4.50
N ALA A 55 -7.39 -2.55 5.80
CA ALA A 55 -6.47 -2.96 6.86
C ALA A 55 -6.15 -4.46 6.79
N SER A 56 -7.16 -5.32 6.54
CA SER A 56 -6.95 -6.76 6.42
C SER A 56 -5.97 -7.13 5.30
N ARG A 57 -5.98 -6.37 4.19
CA ARG A 57 -5.06 -6.56 3.06
C ARG A 57 -3.64 -6.13 3.39
N ILE A 58 -3.49 -5.05 4.16
CA ILE A 58 -2.18 -4.57 4.65
C ILE A 58 -1.58 -5.62 5.60
N VAL A 59 -2.34 -6.03 6.62
CA VAL A 59 -1.92 -7.03 7.62
C VAL A 59 -1.51 -8.34 6.95
N ARG A 60 -2.33 -8.81 5.99
CA ARG A 60 -2.02 -10.03 5.23
C ARG A 60 -0.74 -9.89 4.40
N ALA A 61 -0.52 -8.75 3.76
CA ALA A 61 0.66 -8.51 2.92
C ALA A 61 1.96 -8.48 3.72
N GLU A 62 1.89 -8.03 4.97
CA GLU A 62 3.04 -7.98 5.89
C GLU A 62 3.22 -9.28 6.69
N GLY A 63 2.20 -10.14 6.78
CA GLY A 63 2.23 -11.36 7.59
C GLY A 63 2.37 -11.08 9.09
N ASP A 64 1.97 -9.89 9.54
CA ASP A 64 2.15 -9.41 10.91
C ASP A 64 0.83 -8.80 11.43
N LEU A 65 0.17 -9.49 12.36
CA LEU A 65 -1.07 -9.04 12.96
C LEU A 65 -0.89 -7.74 13.77
N GLU A 66 0.26 -7.57 14.41
CA GLU A 66 0.56 -6.39 15.23
C GLU A 66 0.65 -5.08 14.42
N ILE A 67 0.83 -5.16 13.10
CA ILE A 67 0.90 -3.96 12.27
C ILE A 67 -0.44 -3.21 12.25
N SER A 68 -1.56 -3.88 12.53
CA SER A 68 -2.89 -3.29 12.61
C SER A 68 -2.96 -2.09 13.56
N LYS A 69 -2.22 -2.14 14.66
CA LYS A 69 -2.15 -1.09 15.69
C LYS A 69 -1.49 0.20 15.21
N PHE A 70 -0.80 0.15 14.07
CA PHE A 70 -0.06 1.28 13.48
C PHE A 70 -0.71 1.83 12.21
N ILE A 71 -1.76 1.16 11.71
CA ILE A 71 -2.50 1.64 10.54
C ILE A 71 -3.37 2.83 10.93
N GLN A 72 -3.25 3.92 10.18
CA GLN A 72 -4.06 5.12 10.35
C GLN A 72 -4.66 5.57 9.04
N PHE A 73 -5.90 6.03 9.12
CA PHE A 73 -6.67 6.61 8.03
C PHE A 73 -7.07 8.02 8.43
N SER A 74 -6.96 8.98 7.53
CA SER A 74 -7.72 10.21 7.66
C SER A 74 -9.21 9.96 7.39
N ASP A 75 -10.05 10.95 7.69
CA ASP A 75 -11.51 10.73 7.75
C ASP A 75 -12.10 10.28 6.43
N ASN A 76 -11.69 10.90 5.31
CA ASN A 76 -12.23 10.64 3.98
C ASN A 76 -11.28 9.87 3.05
N ALA A 77 -10.20 9.28 3.59
CA ALA A 77 -9.13 8.67 2.79
C ALA A 77 -9.65 7.64 1.77
N ILE A 78 -10.57 6.77 2.17
CA ILE A 78 -11.10 5.72 1.30
C ILE A 78 -12.03 6.32 0.25
N SER A 79 -12.95 7.21 0.66
CA SER A 79 -13.91 7.84 -0.26
C SER A 79 -13.20 8.65 -1.35
N GLU A 80 -12.20 9.46 -0.98
CA GLU A 80 -11.40 10.27 -1.92
C GLU A 80 -10.58 9.39 -2.87
N ALA A 81 -9.94 8.32 -2.34
CA ALA A 81 -9.22 7.38 -3.17
C ALA A 81 -10.13 6.67 -4.18
N VAL A 82 -11.27 6.17 -3.72
CA VAL A 82 -12.26 5.49 -4.57
C VAL A 82 -12.79 6.45 -5.63
N GLU A 83 -13.07 7.70 -5.29
CA GLU A 83 -13.53 8.70 -6.24
C GLU A 83 -12.45 9.02 -7.29
N ALA A 84 -11.20 9.21 -6.87
CA ALA A 84 -10.08 9.41 -7.79
C ALA A 84 -9.94 8.22 -8.77
N LEU A 85 -10.07 6.97 -8.29
CA LEU A 85 -9.99 5.78 -9.14
C LEU A 85 -11.18 5.68 -10.11
N VAL A 86 -12.40 5.97 -9.68
CA VAL A 86 -13.59 6.02 -10.54
C VAL A 86 -13.44 7.09 -11.62
N ASN A 87 -12.83 8.23 -11.28
CA ASN A 87 -12.52 9.31 -12.20
C ASN A 87 -11.23 9.08 -13.01
N LYS A 88 -10.66 7.86 -12.96
CA LYS A 88 -9.49 7.43 -13.74
C LYS A 88 -8.24 8.28 -13.49
N LYS A 89 -8.08 8.81 -12.28
CA LYS A 89 -6.88 9.54 -11.89
C LYS A 89 -5.68 8.63 -11.80
N THR A 90 -4.51 9.16 -12.11
CA THR A 90 -3.24 8.41 -12.13
C THR A 90 -2.80 8.04 -10.72
N ILE A 91 -2.14 6.89 -10.60
CA ILE A 91 -1.42 6.50 -9.39
C ILE A 91 0.06 6.78 -9.60
N VAL A 92 0.64 7.64 -8.76
CA VAL A 92 2.08 7.96 -8.76
C VAL A 92 2.78 7.12 -7.71
N THR A 93 3.89 6.46 -8.05
CA THR A 93 4.66 5.64 -7.12
C THR A 93 6.10 6.12 -6.96
N ASP A 94 6.64 6.02 -5.73
CA ASP A 94 8.02 6.42 -5.42
C ASP A 94 9.05 5.47 -6.02
N VAL A 95 8.75 4.15 -6.07
CA VAL A 95 9.65 3.12 -6.59
C VAL A 95 8.93 2.09 -7.46
N ARG A 96 9.69 1.43 -8.32
CA ARG A 96 9.20 0.34 -9.18
C ARG A 96 8.65 -0.84 -8.37
N MET A 97 9.18 -1.10 -7.18
CA MET A 97 8.71 -2.19 -6.34
C MET A 97 7.24 -2.01 -5.93
N VAL A 98 6.83 -0.79 -5.58
CA VAL A 98 5.41 -0.47 -5.35
C VAL A 98 4.62 -0.64 -6.63
N GLN A 99 5.09 -0.06 -7.73
CA GLN A 99 4.40 -0.09 -9.01
C GLN A 99 4.10 -1.51 -9.50
N VAL A 100 5.06 -2.43 -9.43
CA VAL A 100 4.86 -3.82 -9.87
C VAL A 100 4.06 -4.67 -8.87
N GLY A 101 3.94 -4.24 -7.62
CA GLY A 101 3.07 -4.86 -6.61
C GLY A 101 1.59 -4.53 -6.82
N ILE A 102 1.29 -3.45 -7.55
CA ILE A 102 -0.10 -3.09 -7.91
C ILE A 102 -0.54 -3.97 -9.09
N SER A 103 -1.70 -4.61 -8.96
CA SER A 103 -2.23 -5.54 -9.97
C SER A 103 -2.58 -4.83 -11.28
N GLU A 104 -1.82 -5.13 -12.33
CA GLU A 104 -2.09 -4.59 -13.69
C GLU A 104 -3.48 -5.02 -14.20
N ALA A 105 -3.92 -6.23 -13.85
CA ALA A 105 -5.24 -6.72 -14.23
C ALA A 105 -6.37 -5.88 -13.61
N LEU A 106 -6.26 -5.57 -12.31
CA LEU A 106 -7.22 -4.71 -11.63
C LEU A 106 -7.20 -3.28 -12.20
N LEU A 107 -6.01 -2.72 -12.43
CA LEU A 107 -5.87 -1.38 -13.00
C LEU A 107 -6.51 -1.27 -14.38
N LYS A 108 -6.33 -2.27 -15.24
CA LYS A 108 -6.97 -2.33 -16.57
C LYS A 108 -8.50 -2.32 -16.47
N THR A 109 -9.06 -3.00 -15.46
CA THR A 109 -10.52 -3.08 -15.28
C THR A 109 -11.11 -1.71 -14.91
N VAL A 110 -10.42 -0.90 -14.09
CA VAL A 110 -10.87 0.47 -13.74
C VAL A 110 -10.43 1.52 -14.76
N GLY A 111 -9.51 1.18 -15.68
CA GLY A 111 -8.98 2.11 -16.69
C GLY A 111 -7.99 3.13 -16.11
N VAL A 112 -7.26 2.76 -15.03
CA VAL A 112 -6.27 3.58 -14.32
C VAL A 112 -4.86 3.15 -14.70
N SER A 113 -3.92 4.09 -14.72
CA SER A 113 -2.50 3.83 -14.96
C SER A 113 -1.64 4.22 -13.76
N THR A 114 -0.45 3.59 -13.67
CA THR A 114 0.57 3.96 -12.70
C THR A 114 1.75 4.64 -13.39
N VAL A 115 2.40 5.57 -12.70
CA VAL A 115 3.62 6.22 -13.18
C VAL A 115 4.72 6.20 -12.13
N CYS A 116 5.94 5.85 -12.58
CA CYS A 116 7.16 5.84 -11.78
C CYS A 116 8.35 6.10 -12.71
N LYS A 117 9.16 7.11 -12.43
CA LYS A 117 10.34 7.48 -13.25
C LYS A 117 11.69 7.19 -12.56
N ILE A 118 11.69 6.53 -11.42
CA ILE A 118 12.88 6.33 -10.56
C ILE A 118 14.13 5.79 -11.30
N ASN A 119 13.91 5.01 -12.37
CA ASN A 119 14.99 4.37 -13.13
C ASN A 119 15.33 5.09 -14.44
N THR A 120 14.73 6.27 -14.72
CA THR A 120 15.02 7.02 -15.93
C THR A 120 16.32 7.82 -15.82
N ASN A 121 16.91 8.15 -16.96
CA ASN A 121 18.13 8.97 -16.99
C ASN A 121 17.86 10.39 -16.49
N GLU A 122 16.71 10.95 -16.80
CA GLU A 122 16.28 12.29 -16.35
C GLU A 122 16.30 12.39 -14.82
N VAL A 123 15.75 11.37 -14.13
CA VAL A 123 15.79 11.30 -12.66
C VAL A 123 17.22 11.17 -12.15
N ALA A 124 18.07 10.38 -12.80
CA ALA A 124 19.47 10.20 -12.40
C ALA A 124 20.26 11.52 -12.56
N ASP A 125 20.06 12.23 -13.65
CA ASP A 125 20.74 13.48 -13.93
C ASP A 125 20.21 14.62 -13.04
N ARG A 126 18.88 14.66 -12.81
CA ARG A 126 18.26 15.57 -11.86
C ARG A 126 18.81 15.39 -10.44
N ALA A 127 18.93 14.15 -9.98
CA ALA A 127 19.46 13.85 -8.65
C ALA A 127 20.90 14.37 -8.47
N LYS A 128 21.74 14.25 -9.51
CA LYS A 128 23.12 14.78 -9.51
C LYS A 128 23.12 16.31 -9.51
N MET A 129 22.32 16.93 -10.36
CA MET A 129 22.23 18.38 -10.52
C MET A 129 21.75 19.04 -9.22
N ASP A 130 20.67 18.52 -8.63
CA ASP A 130 20.06 19.02 -7.40
C ASP A 130 20.83 18.59 -6.15
N LYS A 131 21.86 17.72 -6.28
CA LYS A 131 22.60 17.10 -5.17
C LYS A 131 21.68 16.45 -4.14
N THR A 132 20.70 15.68 -4.61
CA THR A 132 19.66 15.06 -3.81
C THR A 132 19.52 13.56 -4.07
N THR A 133 18.59 12.88 -3.38
CA THR A 133 18.33 11.46 -3.61
C THR A 133 17.56 11.24 -4.90
N ARG A 134 17.70 10.04 -5.50
CA ARG A 134 16.89 9.66 -6.66
C ARG A 134 15.39 9.71 -6.36
N SER A 135 15.00 9.39 -5.13
CA SER A 135 13.60 9.39 -4.73
C SER A 135 13.01 10.79 -4.72
N ILE A 136 13.74 11.78 -4.21
CA ILE A 136 13.37 13.21 -4.30
C ILE A 136 13.30 13.63 -5.78
N ALA A 137 14.34 13.37 -6.56
CA ALA A 137 14.37 13.72 -7.97
C ALA A 137 13.22 13.09 -8.77
N ASN A 138 12.86 11.83 -8.45
CA ASN A 138 11.71 11.16 -9.05
C ASN A 138 10.40 11.93 -8.79
N ILE A 139 10.17 12.36 -7.56
CA ILE A 139 8.97 13.14 -7.22
C ILE A 139 8.96 14.50 -7.96
N ARG A 140 10.09 15.18 -8.03
CA ARG A 140 10.23 16.43 -8.79
C ARG A 140 9.92 16.25 -10.29
N GLU A 141 10.41 15.16 -10.90
CA GLU A 141 10.11 14.81 -12.30
C GLU A 141 8.66 14.39 -12.53
N LEU A 142 7.94 14.02 -11.47
CA LEU A 142 6.55 13.63 -11.52
C LEU A 142 5.59 14.73 -11.05
N GLN A 143 6.07 15.94 -10.74
CA GLN A 143 5.26 17.02 -10.18
C GLN A 143 3.98 17.28 -10.98
N SER A 144 4.05 17.27 -12.31
CA SER A 144 2.87 17.49 -13.19
C SER A 144 1.80 16.40 -13.09
N PHE A 145 2.10 15.24 -12.51
CA PHE A 145 1.18 14.12 -12.31
C PHE A 145 0.57 14.07 -10.92
N LEU A 146 1.03 14.93 -9.97
CA LEU A 146 0.64 14.82 -8.56
C LEU A 146 -0.74 15.40 -8.26
N ASN A 147 -1.23 16.35 -9.08
CA ASN A 147 -2.55 16.95 -8.85
C ASN A 147 -3.66 15.94 -9.12
N ASP A 148 -4.61 15.85 -8.20
CA ASP A 148 -5.73 14.91 -8.19
C ASP A 148 -5.30 13.43 -8.24
N ALA A 149 -4.01 13.13 -8.14
CA ALA A 149 -3.49 11.77 -8.20
C ALA A 149 -3.60 11.08 -6.84
N ILE A 150 -3.58 9.74 -6.87
CA ILE A 150 -3.24 8.96 -5.68
C ILE A 150 -1.73 8.80 -5.65
N VAL A 151 -1.08 9.33 -4.63
CA VAL A 151 0.38 9.23 -4.48
C VAL A 151 0.71 8.12 -3.51
N CYS A 152 1.49 7.12 -3.97
CA CYS A 152 1.80 5.92 -3.21
C CYS A 152 3.31 5.82 -2.95
N VAL A 153 3.71 6.05 -1.70
CA VAL A 153 5.10 5.99 -1.22
C VAL A 153 5.25 4.76 -0.33
N GLY A 154 5.97 3.76 -0.82
CA GLY A 154 6.18 2.51 -0.08
C GLY A 154 7.63 2.23 0.29
N ASN A 155 8.59 3.10 -0.10
CA ASN A 155 9.99 2.82 0.18
C ASN A 155 10.73 4.01 0.79
N ALA A 156 10.66 5.19 0.20
CA ALA A 156 11.56 6.28 0.53
C ALA A 156 10.91 7.36 1.42
N PRO A 157 11.32 7.50 2.69
CA PRO A 157 10.89 8.62 3.55
C PRO A 157 11.15 9.99 2.91
N THR A 158 12.27 10.13 2.19
CA THR A 158 12.63 11.38 1.51
C THR A 158 11.69 11.72 0.35
N ALA A 159 11.10 10.73 -0.33
CA ALA A 159 10.05 10.98 -1.32
C ALA A 159 8.78 11.53 -0.66
N LEU A 160 8.37 10.96 0.47
CA LEU A 160 7.22 11.44 1.22
C LEU A 160 7.43 12.88 1.69
N LEU A 161 8.57 13.18 2.28
CA LEU A 161 8.90 14.55 2.72
C LEU A 161 8.88 15.56 1.55
N GLU A 162 9.44 15.22 0.39
CA GLU A 162 9.41 16.09 -0.80
C GLU A 162 7.96 16.36 -1.26
N ILE A 163 7.09 15.34 -1.25
CA ILE A 163 5.67 15.51 -1.58
C ILE A 163 5.00 16.45 -0.58
N LEU A 164 5.26 16.27 0.72
CA LEU A 164 4.67 17.11 1.77
C LEU A 164 5.15 18.56 1.68
N ASP A 165 6.40 18.81 1.33
CA ASP A 165 6.92 20.17 1.08
C ASP A 165 6.23 20.82 -0.12
N MET A 166 5.97 20.05 -1.20
CA MET A 166 5.23 20.54 -2.36
C MET A 166 3.77 20.85 -2.02
N VAL A 167 3.12 20.03 -1.20
CA VAL A 167 1.75 20.26 -0.72
C VAL A 167 1.69 21.52 0.16
N ARG A 168 2.57 21.64 1.14
CA ARG A 168 2.64 22.80 2.05
C ARG A 168 2.90 24.12 1.34
N SER A 169 3.67 24.08 0.26
CA SER A 169 3.93 25.25 -0.58
C SER A 169 2.81 25.56 -1.58
N GLY A 170 1.75 24.74 -1.63
CA GLY A 170 0.64 24.90 -2.57
C GLY A 170 0.97 24.56 -4.02
N ASN A 171 2.11 23.88 -4.25
CA ASN A 171 2.55 23.54 -5.61
C ASN A 171 1.83 22.32 -6.19
N VAL A 172 1.30 21.43 -5.33
CA VAL A 172 0.56 20.22 -5.74
C VAL A 172 -0.58 19.93 -4.77
N HIS A 173 -1.64 19.29 -5.29
CA HIS A 173 -2.85 18.93 -4.56
C HIS A 173 -3.23 17.47 -4.89
N PRO A 174 -2.58 16.47 -4.29
CA PRO A 174 -2.98 15.08 -4.46
C PRO A 174 -4.39 14.84 -3.94
N ALA A 175 -5.13 13.92 -4.57
CA ALA A 175 -6.41 13.47 -4.02
C ALA A 175 -6.20 12.71 -2.71
N MET A 176 -5.13 11.91 -2.62
CA MET A 176 -4.82 11.11 -1.43
C MET A 176 -3.37 10.64 -1.46
N ILE A 177 -2.79 10.43 -0.28
CA ILE A 177 -1.44 9.88 -0.12
C ILE A 177 -1.48 8.56 0.65
N VAL A 178 -1.01 7.47 0.02
CA VAL A 178 -0.61 6.24 0.71
C VAL A 178 0.84 6.42 1.13
N GLY A 179 1.07 6.74 2.41
CA GLY A 179 2.39 7.07 2.94
C GLY A 179 2.92 5.96 3.86
N MET A 180 3.56 4.95 3.29
CA MET A 180 4.03 3.76 4.02
C MET A 180 5.53 3.47 3.80
N PRO A 181 6.43 4.48 3.76
CA PRO A 181 7.84 4.17 3.68
C PRO A 181 8.29 3.32 4.87
N VAL A 182 9.32 2.50 4.66
CA VAL A 182 9.93 1.64 5.70
C VAL A 182 11.36 2.08 5.97
N GLY A 183 11.79 2.07 7.23
CA GLY A 183 13.17 2.41 7.58
C GLY A 183 13.32 3.00 8.97
N PHE A 184 14.55 3.47 9.26
CA PHE A 184 14.93 3.95 10.59
C PHE A 184 15.35 5.43 10.62
N ILE A 185 15.58 6.05 9.45
CA ILE A 185 16.00 7.46 9.36
C ILE A 185 14.90 8.23 8.63
N ALA A 186 14.35 9.24 9.28
CA ALA A 186 13.28 10.09 8.79
C ALA A 186 11.98 9.33 8.41
N CYS A 187 11.88 8.03 8.75
CA CYS A 187 10.73 7.21 8.36
C CYS A 187 9.51 7.50 9.24
N ALA A 188 9.65 7.37 10.55
CA ALA A 188 8.58 7.68 11.49
C ALA A 188 8.18 9.16 11.41
N GLU A 189 9.19 10.04 11.29
CA GLU A 189 9.00 11.48 11.19
C GLU A 189 8.23 11.87 9.92
N SER A 190 8.57 11.30 8.76
CA SER A 190 7.86 11.61 7.50
C SER A 190 6.38 11.22 7.55
N LYS A 191 6.06 10.12 8.20
CA LYS A 191 4.67 9.67 8.37
C LYS A 191 3.93 10.48 9.43
N TYR A 192 4.61 10.90 10.48
CA TYR A 192 4.05 11.86 11.43
C TYR A 192 3.73 13.19 10.73
N GLU A 193 4.65 13.73 9.92
CA GLU A 193 4.41 14.94 9.14
C GLU A 193 3.21 14.80 8.19
N LEU A 194 3.01 13.60 7.59
CA LEU A 194 1.85 13.31 6.76
C LEU A 194 0.54 13.46 7.56
N THR A 195 0.51 12.94 8.80
CA THR A 195 -0.68 13.03 9.65
C THR A 195 -1.00 14.47 10.13
N GLN A 196 -0.10 15.42 9.92
CA GLN A 196 -0.29 16.83 10.27
C GLN A 196 -0.71 17.69 9.05
N THR A 197 -1.03 17.07 7.91
CA THR A 197 -1.50 17.76 6.70
C THR A 197 -3.00 17.64 6.53
N ASP A 198 -3.59 18.52 5.73
CA ASP A 198 -5.02 18.47 5.36
C ASP A 198 -5.28 17.52 4.18
N VAL A 199 -4.24 16.86 3.63
CA VAL A 199 -4.39 15.88 2.55
C VAL A 199 -4.87 14.57 3.14
N GLU A 200 -5.84 13.93 2.49
CA GLU A 200 -6.32 12.60 2.88
C GLU A 200 -5.21 11.55 2.76
N TYR A 201 -5.11 10.65 3.73
CA TYR A 201 -4.01 9.69 3.77
C TYR A 201 -4.40 8.33 4.36
N ILE A 202 -3.62 7.31 3.96
CA ILE A 202 -3.51 6.03 4.65
C ILE A 202 -2.03 5.79 4.95
N THR A 203 -1.70 5.49 6.20
CA THR A 203 -0.30 5.25 6.62
C THR A 203 -0.18 4.10 7.60
N VAL A 204 1.06 3.61 7.77
CA VAL A 204 1.47 2.73 8.88
C VAL A 204 2.51 3.50 9.68
N THR A 205 2.16 3.97 10.86
CA THR A 205 3.02 4.82 11.69
C THR A 205 4.30 4.11 12.16
N GLY A 206 5.26 4.87 12.65
CA GLY A 206 6.56 4.33 13.11
C GLY A 206 7.46 3.89 11.96
N ASN A 207 8.25 2.84 12.16
CA ASN A 207 9.27 2.39 11.20
C ASN A 207 8.78 1.29 10.25
N ARG A 208 7.58 0.72 10.50
CA ARG A 208 6.96 -0.36 9.72
C ARG A 208 6.29 0.18 8.45
N GLY A 209 5.97 -0.72 7.54
CA GLY A 209 5.41 -0.43 6.23
C GLY A 209 6.27 -1.07 5.15
N GLY A 210 6.24 -0.50 3.96
CA GLY A 210 7.02 -1.02 2.84
C GLY A 210 6.21 -1.08 1.55
N SER A 211 6.88 -1.51 0.49
CA SER A 211 6.26 -1.60 -0.84
C SER A 211 5.12 -2.61 -0.90
N SER A 212 5.17 -3.69 -0.09
CA SER A 212 4.11 -4.69 0.02
C SER A 212 2.84 -4.09 0.64
N ALA A 213 2.96 -3.43 1.80
CA ALA A 213 1.86 -2.74 2.45
C ALA A 213 1.22 -1.67 1.54
N ALA A 214 2.06 -0.83 0.92
CA ALA A 214 1.61 0.24 0.04
C ALA A 214 0.88 -0.30 -1.20
N ALA A 215 1.42 -1.32 -1.85
CA ALA A 215 0.77 -1.96 -3.01
C ALA A 215 -0.52 -2.69 -2.62
N ALA A 216 -0.56 -3.37 -1.46
CA ALA A 216 -1.77 -4.03 -0.96
C ALA A 216 -2.88 -3.02 -0.68
N THR A 217 -2.54 -1.83 -0.13
CA THR A 217 -3.48 -0.73 0.07
C THR A 217 -4.09 -0.29 -1.24
N ILE A 218 -3.28 0.00 -2.25
CA ILE A 218 -3.78 0.40 -3.58
C ILE A 218 -4.66 -0.69 -4.19
N ASN A 219 -4.26 -1.95 -4.13
CA ASN A 219 -5.06 -3.06 -4.65
C ASN A 219 -6.43 -3.17 -3.96
N ALA A 220 -6.48 -2.95 -2.64
CA ALA A 220 -7.73 -2.92 -1.88
C ALA A 220 -8.64 -1.77 -2.33
N LEU A 221 -8.10 -0.55 -2.47
CA LEU A 221 -8.85 0.62 -2.93
C LEU A 221 -9.38 0.44 -4.36
N VAL A 222 -8.61 -0.19 -5.25
CA VAL A 222 -9.07 -0.51 -6.62
C VAL A 222 -10.24 -1.50 -6.59
N LEU A 223 -10.23 -2.49 -5.69
CA LEU A 223 -11.37 -3.41 -5.52
C LEU A 223 -12.62 -2.67 -5.04
N LEU A 224 -12.51 -1.77 -4.07
CA LEU A 224 -13.63 -0.94 -3.62
C LEU A 224 -14.16 -0.02 -4.74
N ALA A 225 -13.28 0.55 -5.55
CA ALA A 225 -13.68 1.33 -6.72
C ALA A 225 -14.43 0.50 -7.77
N LEU A 226 -14.00 -0.74 -8.00
CA LEU A 226 -14.69 -1.69 -8.89
C LEU A 226 -16.10 -2.02 -8.40
N ASP A 227 -16.26 -2.25 -7.09
CA ASP A 227 -17.57 -2.54 -6.50
C ASP A 227 -18.50 -1.32 -6.63
N LYS A 228 -17.97 -0.10 -6.42
CA LYS A 228 -18.73 1.15 -6.64
C LYS A 228 -19.15 1.36 -8.09
N ILE A 229 -18.30 0.98 -9.06
CA ILE A 229 -18.62 1.08 -10.50
C ILE A 229 -19.75 0.09 -10.85
N LYS A 230 -19.65 -1.17 -10.42
CA LYS A 230 -20.65 -2.21 -10.68
C LYS A 230 -22.00 -1.93 -10.00
N GLY A 231 -21.99 -1.32 -8.82
CA GLY A 231 -23.22 -0.95 -8.10
C GLY A 231 -23.96 0.25 -8.72
N LYS A 232 -23.38 0.92 -9.72
CA LYS A 232 -24.00 2.00 -10.49
C LYS A 232 -24.58 1.55 -11.83
N GLU A 233 -24.27 0.33 -12.29
CA GLU A 233 -24.85 -0.32 -13.48
C GLU A 233 -26.13 -1.08 -13.08
#